data_0cd3308eefff9581eca8f40ed1168892
#
_entry.id   0cd3308eefff9581eca8f40ed1168892
#
_cell.length_a   1.000
_cell.length_b   1.000
_cell.length_c   1.000
_cell.angle_alpha   90.00
_cell.angle_beta   90.00
_cell.angle_gamma   90.00
#
_symmetry.space_group_name_H-M   'P 1'
#
loop_
_entity.id
_entity.type
_entity.pdbx_description
1 polymer ?
#
loop_
_entity_poly.entity_id
_entity_poly.type
_entity_poly.pdbx_seq_one_letter_code
_entity_poly.pdbx_strand_id
1 'polypeptide(L)'
;MIEGLQDSFPADAIEIRLQDPDEALRLIGERRPDVLALFASRRALLAEHFGDAIAHAWDRVERALALSLVRLAVRHGRFGNDYHDYHNEMHALEILDRRISRVMREAGPHALAGMDWIALSLFASCHDLRQREVVDTGHPVGSNEAASIAETQRILDRCGFDRGRDRALYLALETMIAGSTFDARPQPVDRRAYNTAEVIHTGGPLAPHLARELERLNPGWQREPEVERAIDLALVASDLDTANVGESFIELSDSSARLAGEREMRAGRSLDSVDSGAPMLGFVTGGQERYFFELHRFCSPLGERVYAAGKAANADKVRDMSRRLRAEFGDRSQGSYSGADVLRAQQRVAWDLQ
;
A
#
# COMPACT_ATOMS: atom_id res chain seq x y z
N MET A 1 20.29 6.02 3.67
CA MET A 1 20.18 4.54 3.52
C MET A 1 20.43 3.90 4.88
N ILE A 2 19.59 2.96 5.28
CA ILE A 2 19.73 2.26 6.56
C ILE A 2 20.75 1.15 6.37
N GLU A 3 21.93 1.30 6.99
CA GLU A 3 22.99 0.29 6.95
C GLU A 3 22.58 -0.94 7.76
N GLY A 4 22.98 -2.14 7.30
CA GLY A 4 22.68 -3.41 7.99
C GLY A 4 21.24 -3.92 7.89
N LEU A 5 20.33 -3.20 7.20
CA LEU A 5 18.94 -3.63 7.08
C LEU A 5 18.80 -4.96 6.35
N GLN A 6 19.63 -5.19 5.32
CA GLN A 6 19.63 -6.45 4.56
C GLN A 6 20.08 -7.65 5.39
N ASP A 7 21.01 -7.45 6.34
CA ASP A 7 21.47 -8.49 7.26
C ASP A 7 20.36 -8.85 8.28
N SER A 8 19.58 -7.84 8.71
CA SER A 8 18.46 -8.04 9.63
C SER A 8 17.26 -8.74 8.96
N PHE A 9 17.13 -8.58 7.64
CA PHE A 9 16.05 -9.18 6.84
C PHE A 9 16.65 -9.93 5.64
N PRO A 10 17.18 -11.14 5.84
CA PRO A 10 17.80 -11.92 4.78
C PRO A 10 16.81 -12.32 3.69
N ALA A 11 17.33 -12.67 2.51
CA ALA A 11 16.54 -13.17 1.41
C ALA A 11 15.77 -14.43 1.83
N ASP A 12 14.48 -14.46 1.53
CA ASP A 12 13.64 -15.64 1.75
C ASP A 12 13.70 -16.64 0.57
N ALA A 13 12.99 -17.75 0.70
CA ALA A 13 12.98 -18.80 -0.32
C ALA A 13 12.45 -18.31 -1.69
N ILE A 14 11.53 -17.33 -1.71
CA ILE A 14 10.99 -16.75 -2.95
C ILE A 14 12.06 -15.88 -3.61
N GLU A 15 12.74 -15.02 -2.85
CA GLU A 15 13.85 -14.22 -3.36
C GLU A 15 14.99 -15.08 -3.92
N ILE A 16 15.34 -16.17 -3.20
CA ILE A 16 16.41 -17.09 -3.62
C ILE A 16 16.04 -17.80 -4.93
N ARG A 17 14.77 -18.15 -5.11
CA ARG A 17 14.28 -18.84 -6.28
C ARG A 17 14.12 -17.92 -7.50
N LEU A 18 13.58 -16.71 -7.27
CA LEU A 18 13.24 -15.73 -8.30
C LEU A 18 14.25 -14.58 -8.28
N GLN A 19 15.40 -14.81 -8.91
CA GLN A 19 16.50 -13.85 -8.92
C GLN A 19 16.67 -13.13 -10.25
N ASP A 20 16.24 -13.75 -11.36
CA ASP A 20 16.46 -13.24 -12.71
C ASP A 20 15.30 -12.33 -13.15
N PRO A 21 15.58 -11.02 -13.40
CA PRO A 21 14.55 -10.10 -13.89
C PRO A 21 14.04 -10.45 -15.30
N ASP A 22 14.86 -11.07 -16.14
CA ASP A 22 14.43 -11.44 -17.49
C ASP A 22 13.51 -12.66 -17.47
N GLU A 23 13.73 -13.59 -16.53
CA GLU A 23 12.76 -14.66 -16.25
C GLU A 23 11.44 -14.09 -15.71
N ALA A 24 11.49 -13.09 -14.84
CA ALA A 24 10.29 -12.43 -14.33
C ALA A 24 9.49 -11.74 -15.44
N LEU A 25 10.16 -11.03 -16.35
CA LEU A 25 9.52 -10.44 -17.55
C LEU A 25 8.85 -11.50 -18.43
N ARG A 26 9.53 -12.63 -18.67
CA ARG A 26 8.97 -13.75 -19.43
C ARG A 26 7.71 -14.31 -18.75
N LEU A 27 7.74 -14.54 -17.45
CA LEU A 27 6.60 -15.05 -16.69
C LEU A 27 5.39 -14.09 -16.71
N ILE A 28 5.64 -12.78 -16.62
CA ILE A 28 4.57 -11.77 -16.80
C ILE A 28 4.03 -11.84 -18.21
N GLY A 29 4.89 -11.86 -19.23
CA GLY A 29 4.46 -11.94 -20.63
C GLY A 29 3.59 -13.15 -20.93
N GLU A 30 3.87 -14.30 -20.32
CA GLU A 30 3.10 -15.52 -20.48
C GLU A 30 1.75 -15.50 -19.72
N ARG A 31 1.73 -14.94 -18.51
CA ARG A 31 0.57 -15.05 -17.60
C ARG A 31 -0.25 -13.76 -17.49
N ARG A 32 0.36 -12.61 -17.70
CA ARG A 32 -0.22 -11.28 -17.54
C ARG A 32 0.30 -10.30 -18.61
N PRO A 33 0.03 -10.57 -19.90
CA PRO A 33 0.45 -9.68 -20.99
C PRO A 33 -0.12 -8.26 -20.87
N ASP A 34 -1.25 -8.10 -20.19
CA ASP A 34 -1.83 -6.80 -19.81
C ASP A 34 -0.87 -5.94 -18.97
N VAL A 35 -0.08 -6.55 -18.10
CA VAL A 35 0.91 -5.83 -17.27
C VAL A 35 2.08 -5.33 -18.11
N LEU A 36 2.55 -6.10 -19.11
CA LEU A 36 3.56 -5.61 -20.05
C LEU A 36 3.04 -4.45 -20.91
N ALA A 37 1.77 -4.52 -21.33
CA ALA A 37 1.14 -3.42 -22.06
C ALA A 37 1.05 -2.14 -21.19
N LEU A 38 0.76 -2.28 -19.89
CA LEU A 38 0.81 -1.18 -18.93
C LEU A 38 2.21 -0.58 -18.82
N PHE A 39 3.26 -1.41 -18.71
CA PHE A 39 4.65 -0.92 -18.65
C PHE A 39 5.02 -0.14 -19.92
N ALA A 40 4.70 -0.68 -21.09
CA ALA A 40 4.96 -0.01 -22.38
C ALA A 40 4.20 1.33 -22.50
N SER A 41 2.93 1.38 -22.08
CA SER A 41 2.13 2.60 -22.06
C SER A 41 2.71 3.65 -21.11
N ARG A 42 3.14 3.25 -19.90
CA ARG A 42 3.76 4.14 -18.95
C ARG A 42 5.11 4.69 -19.44
N ARG A 43 5.92 3.83 -20.04
CA ARG A 43 7.17 4.23 -20.71
C ARG A 43 6.94 5.29 -21.76
N ALA A 44 5.99 5.04 -22.67
CA ALA A 44 5.66 5.97 -23.76
C ALA A 44 5.21 7.34 -23.21
N LEU A 45 4.31 7.34 -22.23
CA LEU A 45 3.82 8.56 -21.59
C LEU A 45 4.95 9.36 -20.92
N LEU A 46 5.82 8.70 -20.18
CA LEU A 46 6.95 9.36 -19.52
C LEU A 46 7.99 9.86 -20.52
N ALA A 47 8.26 9.10 -21.59
CA ALA A 47 9.16 9.54 -22.66
C ALA A 47 8.62 10.77 -23.39
N GLU A 48 7.32 10.80 -23.68
CA GLU A 48 6.65 11.95 -24.32
C GLU A 48 6.84 13.26 -23.52
N HIS A 49 6.68 13.16 -22.19
CA HIS A 49 6.71 14.36 -21.33
C HIS A 49 8.08 14.72 -20.79
N PHE A 50 8.99 13.75 -20.62
CA PHE A 50 10.28 13.95 -19.95
C PHE A 50 11.49 13.57 -20.80
N GLY A 51 11.28 13.08 -22.03
CA GLY A 51 12.31 12.79 -23.00
C GLY A 51 13.06 11.47 -22.80
N ASP A 52 14.05 11.26 -23.66
CA ASP A 52 14.75 9.96 -23.83
C ASP A 52 15.52 9.50 -22.58
N ALA A 53 16.00 10.40 -21.75
CA ALA A 53 16.72 10.01 -20.52
C ALA A 53 15.84 9.16 -19.60
N ILE A 54 14.56 9.49 -19.49
CA ILE A 54 13.58 8.71 -18.72
C ILE A 54 13.28 7.38 -19.42
N ALA A 55 13.16 7.39 -20.75
CA ALA A 55 12.96 6.18 -21.53
C ALA A 55 14.11 5.16 -21.36
N HIS A 56 15.36 5.63 -21.29
CA HIS A 56 16.52 4.77 -21.02
C HIS A 56 16.56 4.24 -19.57
N ALA A 57 16.15 5.05 -18.60
CA ALA A 57 16.05 4.58 -17.22
C ALA A 57 14.99 3.49 -17.07
N TRP A 58 13.94 3.53 -17.90
CA TRP A 58 12.78 2.63 -17.82
C TRP A 58 13.13 1.15 -18.06
N ASP A 59 14.15 0.82 -18.84
CA ASP A 59 14.55 -0.59 -19.05
C ASP A 59 14.91 -1.26 -17.71
N ARG A 60 15.62 -0.56 -16.82
CA ARG A 60 15.94 -1.04 -15.46
C ARG A 60 14.70 -1.06 -14.57
N VAL A 61 13.83 -0.06 -14.71
CA VAL A 61 12.57 0.06 -13.98
C VAL A 61 11.63 -1.09 -14.32
N GLU A 62 11.46 -1.40 -15.60
CA GLU A 62 10.61 -2.48 -16.07
C GLU A 62 11.05 -3.84 -15.51
N ARG A 63 12.37 -4.10 -15.49
CA ARG A 63 12.95 -5.29 -14.88
C ARG A 63 12.69 -5.35 -13.37
N ALA A 64 12.80 -4.23 -12.67
CA ALA A 64 12.51 -4.16 -11.24
C ALA A 64 11.02 -4.33 -10.92
N LEU A 65 10.13 -3.71 -11.71
CA LEU A 65 8.68 -3.90 -11.61
C LEU A 65 8.28 -5.35 -11.86
N ALA A 66 8.84 -5.97 -12.89
CA ALA A 66 8.56 -7.37 -13.22
C ALA A 66 8.99 -8.30 -12.08
N LEU A 67 10.22 -8.11 -11.57
CA LEU A 67 10.76 -8.95 -10.50
C LEU A 67 9.96 -8.81 -9.20
N SER A 68 9.62 -7.58 -8.79
CA SER A 68 8.83 -7.33 -7.59
C SER A 68 7.40 -7.89 -7.71
N LEU A 69 6.70 -7.64 -8.83
CA LEU A 69 5.35 -8.15 -9.04
C LEU A 69 5.30 -9.68 -9.10
N VAL A 70 6.27 -10.33 -9.77
CA VAL A 70 6.32 -11.81 -9.81
C VAL A 70 6.59 -12.38 -8.43
N ARG A 71 7.50 -11.80 -7.65
CA ARG A 71 7.74 -12.24 -6.27
C ARG A 71 6.49 -12.08 -5.40
N LEU A 72 5.81 -10.95 -5.50
CA LEU A 72 4.56 -10.71 -4.76
C LEU A 72 3.46 -11.69 -5.20
N ALA A 73 3.30 -11.92 -6.51
CA ALA A 73 2.33 -12.87 -7.06
C ALA A 73 2.61 -14.33 -6.68
N VAL A 74 3.88 -14.71 -6.50
CA VAL A 74 4.27 -16.05 -6.04
C VAL A 74 4.16 -16.17 -4.53
N ARG A 75 4.42 -15.10 -3.78
CA ARG A 75 4.36 -15.13 -2.32
C ARG A 75 2.93 -15.13 -1.83
N HIS A 76 2.11 -14.20 -2.27
CA HIS A 76 0.76 -13.95 -1.76
C HIS A 76 -0.32 -13.79 -2.83
N GLY A 77 0.02 -14.05 -4.09
CA GLY A 77 -0.90 -13.81 -5.21
C GLY A 77 -1.19 -15.06 -6.05
N ARG A 78 -1.61 -14.81 -7.27
CA ARG A 78 -2.17 -15.82 -8.19
C ARG A 78 -1.15 -16.82 -8.75
N PHE A 79 0.13 -16.60 -8.53
CA PHE A 79 1.18 -17.53 -9.00
C PHE A 79 1.68 -18.46 -7.90
N GLY A 80 1.21 -18.29 -6.67
CA GLY A 80 1.58 -19.07 -5.50
C GLY A 80 0.44 -19.92 -4.94
N ASN A 81 0.71 -20.50 -3.76
CA ASN A 81 -0.24 -21.36 -3.05
C ASN A 81 -0.76 -20.71 -1.76
N ASP A 82 -0.20 -19.57 -1.34
CA ASP A 82 -0.61 -18.81 -0.16
C ASP A 82 -1.22 -17.50 -0.63
N TYR A 83 -2.51 -17.54 -0.95
CA TYR A 83 -3.22 -16.41 -1.51
C TYR A 83 -3.74 -15.48 -0.42
N HIS A 84 -3.33 -14.22 -0.48
CA HIS A 84 -3.85 -13.12 0.33
C HIS A 84 -4.84 -12.30 -0.48
N ASP A 85 -6.00 -12.01 0.10
CA ASP A 85 -7.06 -11.32 -0.64
C ASP A 85 -6.73 -9.84 -0.93
N TYR A 86 -5.89 -9.20 -0.10
CA TYR A 86 -5.56 -7.78 -0.22
C TYR A 86 -4.09 -7.53 -0.59
N HIS A 87 -3.12 -7.93 0.26
CA HIS A 87 -1.71 -7.64 0.07
C HIS A 87 -1.07 -8.61 -0.95
N ASN A 88 -1.38 -8.41 -2.22
CA ASN A 88 -0.90 -9.21 -3.35
C ASN A 88 -0.62 -8.33 -4.58
N GLU A 89 -0.25 -8.95 -5.72
CA GLU A 89 0.07 -8.23 -6.95
C GLU A 89 -1.09 -7.38 -7.51
N MET A 90 -2.34 -7.70 -7.15
CA MET A 90 -3.48 -6.93 -7.64
C MET A 90 -3.57 -5.58 -6.93
N HIS A 91 -3.30 -5.52 -5.62
CA HIS A 91 -3.20 -4.24 -4.89
C HIS A 91 -2.07 -3.36 -5.46
N ALA A 92 -0.90 -3.95 -5.69
CA ALA A 92 0.21 -3.24 -6.34
C ALA A 92 -0.19 -2.68 -7.72
N LEU A 93 -0.91 -3.46 -8.53
CA LEU A 93 -1.40 -3.04 -9.84
C LEU A 93 -2.51 -1.99 -9.74
N GLU A 94 -3.37 -2.02 -8.74
CA GLU A 94 -4.35 -0.94 -8.48
C GLU A 94 -3.65 0.41 -8.26
N ILE A 95 -2.56 0.42 -7.50
CA ILE A 95 -1.77 1.64 -7.31
C ILE A 95 -1.07 2.03 -8.61
N LEU A 96 -0.36 1.09 -9.23
CA LEU A 96 0.47 1.34 -10.41
C LEU A 96 -0.37 1.81 -11.62
N ASP A 97 -1.43 1.11 -11.94
CA ASP A 97 -2.26 1.40 -13.11
C ASP A 97 -3.31 2.47 -12.82
N ARG A 98 -4.22 2.21 -11.87
CA ARG A 98 -5.40 3.05 -11.68
C ARG A 98 -5.07 4.36 -10.97
N ARG A 99 -4.39 4.30 -9.81
CA ARG A 99 -4.21 5.47 -8.94
C ARG A 99 -3.16 6.43 -9.46
N ILE A 100 -1.98 5.94 -9.86
CA ILE A 100 -0.94 6.78 -10.47
C ILE A 100 -1.46 7.39 -11.78
N SER A 101 -2.13 6.62 -12.65
CA SER A 101 -2.69 7.13 -13.91
C SER A 101 -3.77 8.18 -13.67
N ARG A 102 -4.59 8.04 -12.63
CA ARG A 102 -5.56 9.06 -12.24
C ARG A 102 -4.87 10.36 -11.84
N VAL A 103 -3.83 10.29 -11.01
CA VAL A 103 -3.08 11.49 -10.61
C VAL A 103 -2.42 12.16 -11.83
N MET A 104 -1.80 11.39 -12.71
CA MET A 104 -1.20 11.93 -13.94
C MET A 104 -2.24 12.60 -14.84
N ARG A 105 -3.43 12.05 -14.95
CA ARG A 105 -4.52 12.61 -15.76
C ARG A 105 -5.13 13.87 -15.14
N GLU A 106 -5.39 13.88 -13.83
CA GLU A 106 -6.14 14.96 -13.16
C GLU A 106 -5.24 16.11 -12.71
N ALA A 107 -3.99 15.83 -12.32
CA ALA A 107 -3.02 16.86 -11.92
C ALA A 107 -2.03 17.24 -13.03
N GLY A 108 -1.93 16.44 -14.08
CA GLY A 108 -1.00 16.59 -15.18
C GLY A 108 0.33 15.84 -14.95
N PRO A 109 1.00 15.36 -16.02
CA PRO A 109 2.28 14.66 -15.93
C PRO A 109 3.39 15.48 -15.25
N HIS A 110 3.38 16.80 -15.45
CA HIS A 110 4.37 17.73 -14.87
C HIS A 110 4.08 18.12 -13.41
N ALA A 111 3.06 17.54 -12.75
CA ALA A 111 2.84 17.72 -11.31
C ALA A 111 4.01 17.17 -10.46
N LEU A 112 4.74 16.19 -11.01
CA LEU A 112 5.96 15.62 -10.43
C LEU A 112 7.04 15.52 -11.52
N ALA A 113 8.29 15.32 -11.12
CA ALA A 113 9.37 15.06 -12.07
C ALA A 113 9.30 13.63 -12.64
N GLY A 114 9.92 13.37 -13.79
CA GLY A 114 9.91 12.03 -14.41
C GLY A 114 10.46 10.94 -13.50
N MET A 115 11.52 11.21 -12.75
CA MET A 115 12.10 10.28 -11.77
C MET A 115 11.20 10.02 -10.58
N ASP A 116 10.34 10.97 -10.20
CA ASP A 116 9.36 10.77 -9.12
C ASP A 116 8.27 9.77 -9.54
N TRP A 117 7.81 9.85 -10.79
CA TRP A 117 6.87 8.87 -11.34
C TRP A 117 7.47 7.47 -11.41
N ILE A 118 8.78 7.37 -11.71
CA ILE A 118 9.53 6.11 -11.62
C ILE A 118 9.53 5.60 -10.17
N ALA A 119 9.89 6.44 -9.21
CA ALA A 119 9.94 6.06 -7.81
C ALA A 119 8.56 5.61 -7.28
N LEU A 120 7.48 6.33 -7.61
CA LEU A 120 6.11 5.95 -7.24
C LEU A 120 5.66 4.65 -7.92
N SER A 121 6.08 4.40 -9.18
CA SER A 121 5.78 3.14 -9.86
C SER A 121 6.46 1.95 -9.18
N LEU A 122 7.72 2.09 -8.79
CA LEU A 122 8.45 1.07 -8.03
C LEU A 122 7.90 0.90 -6.61
N PHE A 123 7.52 1.99 -5.94
CA PHE A 123 6.84 1.92 -4.65
C PHE A 123 5.59 1.04 -4.72
N ALA A 124 4.73 1.25 -5.73
CA ALA A 124 3.51 0.48 -5.91
C ALA A 124 3.75 -1.04 -5.89
N SER A 125 4.84 -1.52 -6.49
CA SER A 125 5.15 -2.95 -6.58
C SER A 125 6.02 -3.48 -5.43
N CYS A 126 6.64 -2.59 -4.63
CA CYS A 126 7.65 -2.98 -3.66
C CYS A 126 7.21 -2.82 -2.19
N HIS A 127 6.22 -1.97 -1.88
CA HIS A 127 5.92 -1.61 -0.48
C HIS A 127 5.43 -2.79 0.35
N ASP A 128 4.67 -3.72 -0.25
CA ASP A 128 4.07 -4.88 0.40
C ASP A 128 4.77 -6.22 0.11
N LEU A 129 6.02 -6.19 -0.37
CA LEU A 129 6.74 -7.42 -0.73
C LEU A 129 6.83 -8.45 0.40
N ARG A 130 6.88 -8.01 1.65
CA ARG A 130 7.17 -8.85 2.81
C ARG A 130 6.08 -8.76 3.88
N GLN A 131 4.83 -8.91 3.48
CA GLN A 131 3.72 -9.06 4.43
C GLN A 131 3.83 -10.39 5.17
N ARG A 132 3.59 -10.38 6.49
CA ARG A 132 3.64 -11.59 7.29
C ARG A 132 2.31 -12.30 7.32
N GLU A 133 2.35 -13.61 7.18
CA GLU A 133 1.16 -14.46 7.18
C GLU A 133 0.47 -14.50 8.54
N VAL A 134 1.26 -14.52 9.62
CA VAL A 134 0.75 -14.62 10.99
C VAL A 134 0.89 -13.28 11.69
N VAL A 135 -0.17 -12.86 12.39
CA VAL A 135 -0.11 -11.72 13.30
C VAL A 135 0.83 -12.07 14.46
N ASP A 136 2.09 -11.74 14.31
CA ASP A 136 3.08 -11.90 15.36
C ASP A 136 3.09 -10.64 16.23
N THR A 137 2.55 -10.79 17.44
CA THR A 137 2.53 -9.72 18.43
C THR A 137 3.91 -9.35 18.97
N GLY A 138 4.93 -10.16 18.69
CA GLY A 138 6.33 -9.93 19.09
C GLY A 138 7.10 -8.96 18.19
N HIS A 139 6.59 -8.68 16.97
CA HIS A 139 7.26 -7.78 16.05
C HIS A 139 6.71 -6.35 16.13
N PRO A 140 7.59 -5.33 16.16
CA PRO A 140 7.15 -3.94 16.19
C PRO A 140 6.45 -3.54 14.90
N VAL A 141 5.60 -2.51 14.97
CA VAL A 141 5.02 -1.84 13.81
C VAL A 141 6.14 -1.35 12.89
N GLY A 142 5.96 -1.50 11.58
CA GLY A 142 6.97 -1.15 10.57
C GLY A 142 7.95 -2.27 10.22
N SER A 143 7.82 -3.46 10.83
CA SER A 143 8.74 -4.58 10.53
C SER A 143 8.51 -5.21 9.16
N ASN A 144 7.29 -5.19 8.63
CA ASN A 144 6.98 -5.63 7.26
C ASN A 144 7.60 -4.66 6.24
N GLU A 145 7.43 -3.38 6.48
CA GLU A 145 7.99 -2.32 5.65
C GLU A 145 9.52 -2.35 5.66
N ALA A 146 10.14 -2.57 6.82
CA ALA A 146 11.60 -2.72 6.92
C ALA A 146 12.10 -3.93 6.11
N ALA A 147 11.39 -5.06 6.16
CA ALA A 147 11.71 -6.24 5.35
C ALA A 147 11.48 -5.97 3.85
N SER A 148 10.40 -5.25 3.48
CA SER A 148 10.13 -4.84 2.10
C SER A 148 11.19 -3.88 1.57
N ILE A 149 11.69 -2.94 2.38
CA ILE A 149 12.82 -2.06 2.03
C ILE A 149 14.06 -2.89 1.72
N ALA A 150 14.42 -3.85 2.59
CA ALA A 150 15.60 -4.70 2.37
C ALA A 150 15.51 -5.50 1.07
N GLU A 151 14.33 -6.07 0.76
CA GLU A 151 14.09 -6.77 -0.51
C GLU A 151 14.12 -5.82 -1.71
N THR A 152 13.52 -4.63 -1.59
CA THR A 152 13.52 -3.60 -2.64
C THR A 152 14.95 -3.19 -3.02
N GLN A 153 15.82 -2.97 -2.03
CA GLN A 153 17.25 -2.67 -2.28
C GLN A 153 17.90 -3.78 -3.09
N ARG A 154 17.68 -5.06 -2.73
CA ARG A 154 18.23 -6.21 -3.47
C ARG A 154 17.67 -6.33 -4.88
N ILE A 155 16.40 -5.99 -5.10
CA ILE A 155 15.79 -5.93 -6.45
C ILE A 155 16.47 -4.86 -7.29
N LEU A 156 16.65 -3.65 -6.75
CA LEU A 156 17.32 -2.56 -7.45
C LEU A 156 18.76 -2.93 -7.83
N ASP A 157 19.54 -3.48 -6.88
CA ASP A 157 20.91 -3.93 -7.10
C ASP A 157 20.97 -4.94 -8.28
N ARG A 158 20.02 -5.91 -8.34
CA ARG A 158 19.94 -6.90 -9.41
C ARG A 158 19.53 -6.33 -10.77
N CYS A 159 18.73 -5.27 -10.77
CA CYS A 159 18.27 -4.62 -11.98
C CYS A 159 19.25 -3.55 -12.51
N GLY A 160 20.45 -3.46 -11.95
CA GLY A 160 21.54 -2.60 -12.42
C GLY A 160 21.43 -1.16 -11.97
N PHE A 161 20.68 -0.90 -10.88
CA PHE A 161 20.79 0.37 -10.16
C PHE A 161 22.03 0.37 -9.28
N ASP A 162 22.62 1.54 -9.09
CA ASP A 162 23.84 1.75 -8.30
C ASP A 162 23.54 2.67 -7.13
N ARG A 163 23.88 2.24 -5.91
CA ARG A 163 23.53 2.95 -4.68
C ARG A 163 24.15 4.34 -4.57
N GLY A 164 25.28 4.59 -5.24
CA GLY A 164 25.91 5.91 -5.30
C GLY A 164 25.27 6.79 -6.35
N ARG A 165 25.19 6.32 -7.60
CA ARG A 165 24.64 7.07 -8.73
C ARG A 165 23.15 7.27 -8.63
N ASP A 166 22.39 6.24 -8.22
CA ASP A 166 20.94 6.27 -8.13
C ASP A 166 20.47 6.51 -6.67
N ARG A 167 21.31 7.11 -5.80
CA ARG A 167 21.09 7.31 -4.36
C ARG A 167 19.73 7.92 -4.04
N ALA A 168 19.31 8.94 -4.80
CA ALA A 168 18.02 9.59 -4.61
C ALA A 168 16.84 8.62 -4.76
N LEU A 169 16.90 7.67 -5.71
CA LEU A 169 15.86 6.65 -5.90
C LEU A 169 15.80 5.68 -4.73
N TYR A 170 16.96 5.18 -4.25
CA TYR A 170 17.00 4.32 -3.07
C TYR A 170 16.40 5.00 -1.85
N LEU A 171 16.81 6.24 -1.60
CA LEU A 171 16.31 7.03 -0.47
C LEU A 171 14.81 7.29 -0.58
N ALA A 172 14.31 7.63 -1.77
CA ALA A 172 12.89 7.83 -2.01
C ALA A 172 12.09 6.57 -1.70
N LEU A 173 12.52 5.40 -2.19
CA LEU A 173 11.83 4.12 -1.95
C LEU A 173 11.87 3.72 -0.48
N GLU A 174 13.03 3.83 0.19
CA GLU A 174 13.13 3.59 1.64
C GLU A 174 12.15 4.44 2.43
N THR A 175 12.08 5.74 2.09
CA THR A 175 11.25 6.71 2.81
C THR A 175 9.76 6.51 2.51
N MET A 176 9.39 6.23 1.25
CA MET A 176 8.01 5.93 0.86
C MET A 176 7.49 4.65 1.52
N ILE A 177 8.28 3.57 1.49
CA ILE A 177 7.89 2.29 2.09
C ILE A 177 7.80 2.43 3.62
N ALA A 178 8.74 3.09 4.27
CA ALA A 178 8.62 3.39 5.70
C ALA A 178 7.38 4.25 6.01
N GLY A 179 7.10 5.24 5.16
CA GLY A 179 5.95 6.15 5.29
C GLY A 179 4.59 5.48 5.08
N SER A 180 4.51 4.37 4.34
CA SER A 180 3.26 3.62 4.14
C SER A 180 2.84 2.82 5.38
N THR A 181 3.71 2.68 6.38
CA THR A 181 3.35 2.07 7.66
C THR A 181 2.08 2.71 8.22
N PHE A 182 1.08 1.86 8.53
CA PHE A 182 -0.19 2.29 9.09
C PHE A 182 -0.46 1.61 10.43
N ASP A 183 -0.63 2.39 11.49
CA ASP A 183 -0.98 1.85 12.82
C ASP A 183 -2.47 2.07 13.12
N ALA A 184 -3.25 1.00 13.03
CA ALA A 184 -4.68 1.01 13.36
C ALA A 184 -4.98 0.64 14.82
N ARG A 185 -3.97 0.34 15.64
CA ARG A 185 -4.19 -0.12 17.01
C ARG A 185 -4.69 1.03 17.89
N PRO A 186 -5.73 0.79 18.71
CA PRO A 186 -6.07 1.72 19.76
C PRO A 186 -4.96 1.70 20.81
N GLN A 187 -4.29 2.83 21.01
CA GLN A 187 -3.31 2.95 22.08
C GLN A 187 -4.05 3.33 23.39
N PRO A 188 -3.74 2.67 24.52
CA PRO A 188 -4.20 3.15 25.80
C PRO A 188 -3.60 4.54 26.01
N VAL A 189 -4.47 5.53 26.26
CA VAL A 189 -4.03 6.88 26.59
C VAL A 189 -3.44 6.84 28.00
N ASP A 190 -2.15 6.54 28.11
CA ASP A 190 -1.42 6.79 29.34
C ASP A 190 -1.17 8.31 29.46
N ARG A 191 -2.06 8.98 30.20
CA ARG A 191 -1.97 10.41 30.47
C ARG A 191 -0.68 10.84 31.18
N ARG A 192 0.21 9.90 31.50
CA ARG A 192 1.50 10.15 32.18
C ARG A 192 2.70 10.16 31.24
N ALA A 193 2.55 9.72 30.01
CA ALA A 193 3.60 9.78 29.01
C ALA A 193 3.65 11.16 28.34
N TYR A 194 4.23 12.13 29.02
CA TYR A 194 4.64 13.37 28.39
C TYR A 194 5.83 13.09 27.46
N ASN A 195 5.66 13.46 26.17
CA ASN A 195 6.68 13.56 25.14
C ASN A 195 7.14 12.27 24.45
N THR A 196 7.17 12.30 23.15
CA THR A 196 7.70 11.43 22.08
C THR A 196 6.73 10.43 21.46
N ALA A 197 5.64 10.11 22.10
CA ALA A 197 4.74 9.04 21.67
C ALA A 197 3.40 9.52 21.07
N GLU A 198 3.16 10.82 20.93
CA GLU A 198 1.87 11.32 20.41
C GLU A 198 1.55 10.79 19.01
N VAL A 199 2.56 10.61 18.16
CA VAL A 199 2.40 10.13 16.81
C VAL A 199 2.01 8.66 16.76
N ILE A 200 2.71 7.85 17.57
CA ILE A 200 2.48 6.41 17.66
C ILE A 200 1.17 6.11 18.43
N HIS A 201 0.73 7.03 19.28
CA HIS A 201 -0.46 6.85 20.12
C HIS A 201 -1.78 7.23 19.43
N THR A 202 -1.76 8.05 18.39
CA THR A 202 -3.00 8.45 17.70
C THR A 202 -3.46 7.46 16.64
N GLY A 203 -2.55 6.60 16.15
CA GLY A 203 -2.79 5.73 14.99
C GLY A 203 -2.77 6.49 13.66
N GLY A 204 -2.93 5.78 12.55
CA GLY A 204 -2.93 6.35 11.21
C GLY A 204 -1.60 6.20 10.47
N PRO A 205 -1.42 6.89 9.32
CA PRO A 205 -0.22 6.75 8.49
C PRO A 205 1.00 7.40 9.15
N LEU A 206 2.17 6.79 8.95
CA LEU A 206 3.45 7.31 9.47
C LEU A 206 3.99 8.47 8.63
N ALA A 207 3.69 8.54 7.33
CA ALA A 207 4.25 9.52 6.41
C ALA A 207 4.22 10.98 6.93
N PRO A 208 3.10 11.53 7.48
CA PRO A 208 3.05 12.89 8.00
C PRO A 208 4.00 13.16 9.17
N HIS A 209 4.53 12.11 9.77
CA HIS A 209 5.36 12.19 10.97
C HIS A 209 6.85 11.99 10.69
N LEU A 210 7.22 11.55 9.47
CA LEU A 210 8.60 11.27 9.09
C LEU A 210 9.51 12.50 9.25
N ALA A 211 9.07 13.68 8.83
CA ALA A 211 9.84 14.92 8.97
C ALA A 211 10.21 15.21 10.44
N ARG A 212 9.29 15.01 11.36
CA ARG A 212 9.52 15.21 12.79
C ARG A 212 10.49 14.16 13.37
N GLU A 213 10.33 12.90 12.97
CA GLU A 213 11.23 11.85 13.40
C GLU A 213 12.65 12.05 12.84
N LEU A 214 12.79 12.49 11.60
CA LEU A 214 14.08 12.85 11.02
C LEU A 214 14.71 14.03 11.73
N GLU A 215 13.95 15.07 12.08
CA GLU A 215 14.50 16.21 12.83
C GLU A 215 15.07 15.78 14.19
N ARG A 216 14.45 14.80 14.82
CA ARG A 216 14.93 14.24 16.08
C ARG A 216 16.22 13.41 15.91
N LEU A 217 16.35 12.67 14.80
CA LEU A 217 17.48 11.75 14.54
C LEU A 217 18.65 12.43 13.82
N ASN A 218 18.36 13.34 12.92
CA ASN A 218 19.32 14.06 12.09
C ASN A 218 18.89 15.53 11.92
N PRO A 219 19.11 16.38 12.96
CA PRO A 219 18.73 17.78 12.90
C PRO A 219 19.35 18.50 11.69
N GLY A 220 18.53 19.20 10.93
CA GLY A 220 18.95 19.91 9.72
C GLY A 220 18.95 19.07 8.45
N TRP A 221 18.25 17.94 8.43
CA TRP A 221 18.03 17.07 7.27
C TRP A 221 17.46 17.82 6.05
N GLN A 222 16.76 18.94 6.26
CA GLN A 222 16.22 19.80 5.20
C GLN A 222 17.33 20.44 4.32
N ARG A 223 18.58 20.38 4.74
CA ARG A 223 19.74 20.82 3.93
C ARG A 223 20.12 19.80 2.86
N GLU A 224 19.57 18.61 2.90
CA GLU A 224 19.76 17.56 1.92
C GLU A 224 18.54 17.50 0.99
N PRO A 225 18.57 18.09 -0.22
CA PRO A 225 17.41 18.17 -1.12
C PRO A 225 16.83 16.79 -1.49
N GLU A 226 17.67 15.75 -1.54
CA GLU A 226 17.21 14.40 -1.81
C GLU A 226 16.36 13.84 -0.66
N VAL A 227 16.69 14.18 0.59
CA VAL A 227 15.91 13.76 1.78
C VAL A 227 14.58 14.52 1.82
N GLU A 228 14.60 15.82 1.60
CA GLU A 228 13.39 16.64 1.52
C GLU A 228 12.44 16.09 0.45
N ARG A 229 12.98 15.83 -0.75
CA ARG A 229 12.20 15.24 -1.84
C ARG A 229 11.66 13.86 -1.52
N ALA A 230 12.41 13.00 -0.83
CA ALA A 230 11.97 11.68 -0.41
C ALA A 230 10.79 11.76 0.59
N ILE A 231 10.79 12.74 1.49
CA ILE A 231 9.65 13.02 2.40
C ILE A 231 8.41 13.44 1.62
N ASP A 232 8.55 14.37 0.67
CA ASP A 232 7.43 14.80 -0.17
C ASP A 232 6.81 13.61 -0.92
N LEU A 233 7.65 12.74 -1.49
CA LEU A 233 7.20 11.54 -2.18
C LEU A 233 6.55 10.53 -1.23
N ALA A 234 7.01 10.42 0.01
CA ALA A 234 6.38 9.53 1.00
C ALA A 234 4.95 9.97 1.35
N LEU A 235 4.69 11.28 1.39
CA LEU A 235 3.32 11.79 1.56
C LEU A 235 2.42 11.40 0.38
N VAL A 236 2.93 11.54 -0.86
CA VAL A 236 2.18 11.15 -2.07
C VAL A 236 1.97 9.64 -2.12
N ALA A 237 3.00 8.86 -1.80
CA ALA A 237 2.93 7.40 -1.79
C ALA A 237 1.89 6.87 -0.77
N SER A 238 1.88 7.42 0.44
CA SER A 238 0.87 7.11 1.46
C SER A 238 -0.56 7.43 1.00
N ASP A 239 -0.74 8.55 0.29
CA ASP A 239 -2.05 8.90 -0.28
C ASP A 239 -2.45 7.94 -1.41
N LEU A 240 -1.51 7.51 -2.25
CA LEU A 240 -1.77 6.54 -3.32
C LEU A 240 -2.14 5.17 -2.76
N ASP A 241 -1.46 4.72 -1.72
CA ASP A 241 -1.74 3.44 -1.07
C ASP A 241 -3.15 3.41 -0.45
N THR A 242 -3.56 4.50 0.16
CA THR A 242 -4.86 4.64 0.84
C THR A 242 -5.94 5.37 0.03
N ALA A 243 -5.72 5.60 -1.27
CA ALA A 243 -6.62 6.36 -2.15
C ALA A 243 -8.01 5.72 -2.36
N ASN A 244 -8.19 4.45 -1.99
CA ASN A 244 -9.47 3.74 -2.08
C ASN A 244 -10.65 4.52 -1.45
N VAL A 245 -10.41 5.32 -0.42
CA VAL A 245 -11.45 6.17 0.20
C VAL A 245 -12.04 7.21 -0.75
N GLY A 246 -11.26 7.65 -1.74
CA GLY A 246 -11.62 8.64 -2.76
C GLY A 246 -11.94 8.03 -4.14
N GLU A 247 -11.96 6.70 -4.27
CA GLU A 247 -12.40 5.98 -5.46
C GLU A 247 -13.92 5.82 -5.47
N SER A 248 -14.50 5.04 -6.40
CA SER A 248 -15.92 4.74 -6.36
C SER A 248 -16.29 3.99 -5.08
N PHE A 249 -17.56 4.10 -4.65
CA PHE A 249 -17.98 3.42 -3.42
C PHE A 249 -17.89 1.89 -3.51
N ILE A 250 -18.08 1.34 -4.71
CA ILE A 250 -17.89 -0.10 -4.95
C ILE A 250 -16.42 -0.48 -4.76
N GLU A 251 -15.48 0.28 -5.31
CA GLU A 251 -14.05 0.02 -5.16
C GLU A 251 -13.59 0.15 -3.70
N LEU A 252 -14.09 1.15 -2.97
CA LEU A 252 -13.85 1.28 -1.53
C LEU A 252 -14.40 0.08 -0.75
N SER A 253 -15.63 -0.35 -1.06
CA SER A 253 -16.27 -1.48 -0.40
C SER A 253 -15.56 -2.80 -0.70
N ASP A 254 -15.16 -3.04 -1.96
CA ASP A 254 -14.41 -4.23 -2.37
C ASP A 254 -13.04 -4.30 -1.70
N SER A 255 -12.31 -3.18 -1.70
CA SER A 255 -11.02 -3.06 -1.01
C SER A 255 -11.14 -3.38 0.49
N SER A 256 -12.17 -2.83 1.15
CA SER A 256 -12.48 -3.12 2.55
C SER A 256 -12.82 -4.59 2.79
N ALA A 257 -13.62 -5.21 1.91
CA ALA A 257 -14.00 -6.61 1.98
C ALA A 257 -12.78 -7.54 1.87
N ARG A 258 -11.89 -7.28 0.90
CA ARG A 258 -10.65 -8.06 0.70
C ARG A 258 -9.72 -7.96 1.92
N LEU A 259 -9.52 -6.75 2.45
CA LEU A 259 -8.70 -6.56 3.65
C LEU A 259 -9.31 -7.26 4.87
N ALA A 260 -10.65 -7.23 5.02
CA ALA A 260 -11.35 -7.92 6.08
C ALA A 260 -11.19 -9.45 5.96
N GLY A 261 -11.31 -10.00 4.74
CA GLY A 261 -11.10 -11.42 4.45
C GLY A 261 -9.68 -11.88 4.81
N GLU A 262 -8.67 -11.12 4.40
CA GLU A 262 -7.28 -11.41 4.75
C GLU A 262 -7.04 -11.38 6.27
N ARG A 263 -7.65 -10.44 6.99
CA ARG A 263 -7.55 -10.40 8.46
C ARG A 263 -8.13 -11.65 9.12
N GLU A 264 -9.26 -12.16 8.64
CA GLU A 264 -9.86 -13.40 9.15
C GLU A 264 -8.95 -14.60 8.86
N MET A 265 -8.41 -14.70 7.64
CA MET A 265 -7.43 -15.72 7.27
C MET A 265 -6.21 -15.70 8.20
N ARG A 266 -5.61 -14.51 8.41
CA ARG A 266 -4.44 -14.34 9.32
C ARG A 266 -4.76 -14.63 10.78
N ALA A 267 -6.02 -14.50 11.17
CA ALA A 267 -6.52 -14.92 12.49
C ALA A 267 -6.88 -16.41 12.57
N GLY A 268 -6.64 -17.19 11.50
CA GLY A 268 -6.94 -18.62 11.42
C GLY A 268 -8.44 -18.93 11.35
N ARG A 269 -9.28 -17.97 10.95
CA ARG A 269 -10.73 -18.15 10.83
C ARG A 269 -11.17 -18.25 9.37
N SER A 270 -12.02 -19.21 9.07
CA SER A 270 -12.69 -19.30 7.78
C SER A 270 -13.84 -18.29 7.69
N LEU A 271 -14.00 -17.66 6.53
CA LEU A 271 -15.13 -16.78 6.26
C LEU A 271 -16.48 -17.50 6.32
N ASP A 272 -16.51 -18.81 6.07
CA ASP A 272 -17.72 -19.64 6.16
C ASP A 272 -18.06 -20.03 7.61
N SER A 273 -17.13 -19.81 8.55
CA SER A 273 -17.36 -20.07 9.97
C SER A 273 -18.19 -18.96 10.61
N VAL A 274 -19.10 -19.34 11.49
CA VAL A 274 -19.86 -18.39 12.33
C VAL A 274 -18.96 -17.58 13.26
N ASP A 275 -17.74 -18.07 13.56
CA ASP A 275 -16.76 -17.37 14.38
C ASP A 275 -16.19 -16.11 13.70
N SER A 276 -16.30 -16.02 12.37
CA SER A 276 -15.88 -14.85 11.59
C SER A 276 -16.98 -13.78 11.48
N GLY A 277 -18.24 -14.09 11.77
CA GLY A 277 -19.36 -13.19 11.54
C GLY A 277 -19.26 -11.87 12.30
N ALA A 278 -19.15 -11.93 13.64
CA ALA A 278 -19.07 -10.73 14.47
C ALA A 278 -17.77 -9.92 14.24
N PRO A 279 -16.57 -10.52 14.14
CA PRO A 279 -15.36 -9.78 13.76
C PRO A 279 -15.48 -9.08 12.41
N MET A 280 -16.05 -9.77 11.40
CA MET A 280 -16.26 -9.20 10.07
C MET A 280 -17.22 -8.02 10.11
N LEU A 281 -18.38 -8.16 10.78
CA LEU A 281 -19.34 -7.07 10.94
C LEU A 281 -18.69 -5.87 11.62
N GLY A 282 -17.95 -6.10 12.71
CA GLY A 282 -17.21 -5.05 13.42
C GLY A 282 -16.24 -4.30 12.53
N PHE A 283 -15.51 -5.04 11.65
CA PHE A 283 -14.55 -4.43 10.73
C PHE A 283 -15.21 -3.56 9.65
N VAL A 284 -16.21 -4.11 8.93
CA VAL A 284 -16.85 -3.40 7.80
C VAL A 284 -17.85 -2.33 8.24
N THR A 285 -18.13 -2.19 9.55
CA THR A 285 -18.95 -1.13 10.12
C THR A 285 -18.11 -0.17 10.97
N GLY A 286 -17.99 -0.38 12.28
CA GLY A 286 -17.28 0.53 13.18
C GLY A 286 -15.80 0.70 12.85
N GLY A 287 -15.12 -0.36 12.42
CA GLY A 287 -13.74 -0.31 11.96
C GLY A 287 -13.59 0.58 10.72
N GLN A 288 -14.46 0.39 9.72
CA GLN A 288 -14.46 1.18 8.50
C GLN A 288 -14.83 2.65 8.76
N GLU A 289 -15.83 2.92 9.62
CA GLU A 289 -16.16 4.30 10.02
C GLU A 289 -14.97 4.97 10.69
N ARG A 290 -14.34 4.31 11.66
CA ARG A 290 -13.16 4.84 12.36
C ARG A 290 -12.02 5.10 11.41
N TYR A 291 -11.69 4.14 10.53
CA TYR A 291 -10.67 4.33 9.49
C TYR A 291 -10.96 5.56 8.64
N PHE A 292 -12.18 5.63 8.08
CA PHE A 292 -12.56 6.64 7.11
C PHE A 292 -12.63 8.07 7.71
N PHE A 293 -13.18 8.23 8.91
CA PHE A 293 -13.45 9.53 9.50
C PHE A 293 -12.37 10.02 10.48
N GLU A 294 -11.68 9.10 11.17
CA GLU A 294 -10.77 9.46 12.25
C GLU A 294 -9.30 9.27 11.87
N LEU A 295 -8.95 8.14 11.23
CA LEU A 295 -7.57 7.75 11.00
C LEU A 295 -7.04 8.21 9.65
N HIS A 296 -7.83 8.04 8.58
CA HIS A 296 -7.39 8.38 7.23
C HIS A 296 -7.44 9.88 6.98
N ARG A 297 -6.31 10.42 6.48
CA ARG A 297 -6.18 11.79 5.99
C ARG A 297 -5.29 11.77 4.77
N PHE A 298 -5.59 12.59 3.76
CA PHE A 298 -4.63 12.85 2.70
C PHE A 298 -3.48 13.66 3.29
N CYS A 299 -2.26 13.26 2.95
CA CYS A 299 -1.03 13.77 3.55
C CYS A 299 -0.32 14.76 2.62
N SER A 300 -0.60 14.70 1.31
CA SER A 300 -0.01 15.55 0.28
C SER A 300 -1.05 16.47 -0.36
N PRO A 301 -0.64 17.67 -0.84
CA PRO A 301 -1.52 18.52 -1.64
C PRO A 301 -2.03 17.83 -2.91
N LEU A 302 -1.26 16.89 -3.45
CA LEU A 302 -1.60 16.15 -4.66
C LEU A 302 -2.70 15.13 -4.40
N GLY A 303 -2.60 14.36 -3.32
CA GLY A 303 -3.64 13.43 -2.88
C GLY A 303 -4.94 14.14 -2.52
N GLU A 304 -4.85 15.24 -1.77
CA GLU A 304 -6.00 16.08 -1.44
C GLU A 304 -6.71 16.58 -2.71
N ARG A 305 -5.94 17.12 -3.67
CA ARG A 305 -6.49 17.64 -4.94
C ARG A 305 -7.24 16.58 -5.73
N VAL A 306 -6.72 15.35 -5.80
CA VAL A 306 -7.24 14.30 -6.69
C VAL A 306 -8.34 13.47 -6.04
N TYR A 307 -8.27 13.24 -4.73
CA TYR A 307 -9.11 12.25 -4.06
C TYR A 307 -10.08 12.82 -3.02
N ALA A 308 -9.88 14.06 -2.51
CA ALA A 308 -10.72 14.57 -1.42
C ALA A 308 -12.20 14.68 -1.79
N ALA A 309 -12.51 15.11 -3.01
CA ALA A 309 -13.89 15.19 -3.48
C ALA A 309 -14.58 13.82 -3.50
N GLY A 310 -13.88 12.78 -3.96
CA GLY A 310 -14.35 11.40 -3.93
C GLY A 310 -14.59 10.89 -2.51
N LYS A 311 -13.63 11.17 -1.60
CA LYS A 311 -13.79 10.83 -0.18
C LYS A 311 -15.01 11.54 0.42
N ALA A 312 -15.22 12.81 0.15
CA ALA A 312 -16.39 13.55 0.63
C ALA A 312 -17.69 12.94 0.10
N ALA A 313 -17.74 12.55 -1.17
CA ALA A 313 -18.91 11.89 -1.78
C ALA A 313 -19.22 10.52 -1.18
N ASN A 314 -18.22 9.82 -0.64
CA ASN A 314 -18.39 8.52 0.00
C ASN A 314 -18.81 8.61 1.48
N ALA A 315 -18.72 9.78 2.12
CA ALA A 315 -18.88 9.91 3.57
C ALA A 315 -20.26 9.42 4.06
N ASP A 316 -21.35 9.84 3.42
CA ASP A 316 -22.69 9.41 3.81
C ASP A 316 -22.96 7.95 3.43
N LYS A 317 -22.35 7.48 2.34
CA LYS A 317 -22.48 6.08 1.91
C LYS A 317 -21.80 5.13 2.92
N VAL A 318 -20.67 5.51 3.50
CA VAL A 318 -20.00 4.72 4.57
C VAL A 318 -20.91 4.62 5.80
N ARG A 319 -21.53 5.71 6.23
CA ARG A 319 -22.48 5.70 7.36
C ARG A 319 -23.72 4.85 7.05
N ASP A 320 -24.26 4.98 5.84
CA ASP A 320 -25.41 4.20 5.39
C ASP A 320 -25.13 2.72 5.33
N MET A 321 -23.97 2.33 4.77
CA MET A 321 -23.50 0.95 4.75
C MET A 321 -23.49 0.38 6.17
N SER A 322 -22.82 1.05 7.07
CA SER A 322 -22.69 0.65 8.47
C SER A 322 -24.03 0.50 9.16
N ARG A 323 -24.96 1.47 8.95
CA ARG A 323 -26.31 1.45 9.50
C ARG A 323 -27.12 0.25 8.98
N ARG A 324 -27.10 -0.01 7.66
CA ARG A 324 -27.83 -1.12 7.03
C ARG A 324 -27.30 -2.47 7.48
N LEU A 325 -25.97 -2.64 7.55
CA LEU A 325 -25.37 -3.90 8.01
C LEU A 325 -25.66 -4.14 9.50
N ARG A 326 -25.60 -3.13 10.34
CA ARG A 326 -26.00 -3.25 11.74
C ARG A 326 -27.48 -3.57 11.93
N ALA A 327 -28.37 -3.00 11.10
CA ALA A 327 -29.79 -3.33 11.11
C ALA A 327 -30.06 -4.79 10.66
N GLU A 328 -29.29 -5.30 9.72
CA GLU A 328 -29.45 -6.69 9.24
C GLU A 328 -28.90 -7.72 10.21
N PHE A 329 -27.76 -7.45 10.86
CA PHE A 329 -27.02 -8.44 11.66
C PHE A 329 -26.94 -8.13 13.16
N GLY A 330 -27.14 -6.87 13.57
CA GLY A 330 -26.85 -6.42 14.94
C GLY A 330 -27.70 -7.09 16.02
N ASP A 331 -28.96 -7.41 15.71
CA ASP A 331 -29.91 -8.08 16.63
C ASP A 331 -29.86 -9.61 16.54
N ARG A 332 -29.08 -10.15 15.61
CA ARG A 332 -28.93 -11.59 15.46
C ARG A 332 -28.02 -12.15 16.56
N SER A 333 -28.36 -13.30 17.11
CA SER A 333 -27.48 -13.96 18.07
C SER A 333 -26.10 -14.24 17.47
N GLN A 334 -25.06 -14.04 18.28
CA GLN A 334 -23.71 -14.43 17.88
C GLN A 334 -23.71 -15.92 17.50
N GLY A 335 -23.12 -16.26 16.36
CA GLY A 335 -23.13 -17.64 15.84
C GLY A 335 -24.29 -17.98 14.89
N SER A 336 -25.14 -17.01 14.51
CA SER A 336 -26.22 -17.23 13.54
C SER A 336 -25.90 -16.77 12.12
N TYR A 337 -24.72 -16.19 11.87
CA TYR A 337 -24.23 -15.74 10.56
C TYR A 337 -22.71 -15.83 10.49
N SER A 338 -22.19 -15.99 9.28
CA SER A 338 -20.77 -16.10 8.99
C SER A 338 -20.20 -14.76 8.45
N GLY A 339 -18.88 -14.67 8.34
CA GLY A 339 -18.22 -13.55 7.67
C GLY A 339 -18.60 -13.45 6.20
N ALA A 340 -18.78 -14.59 5.53
CA ALA A 340 -19.24 -14.62 4.14
C ALA A 340 -20.67 -14.05 3.98
N ASP A 341 -21.56 -14.23 4.97
CA ASP A 341 -22.89 -13.61 4.97
C ASP A 341 -22.78 -12.09 5.03
N VAL A 342 -21.91 -11.58 5.91
CA VAL A 342 -21.65 -10.14 6.06
C VAL A 342 -21.09 -9.54 4.77
N LEU A 343 -20.11 -10.20 4.13
CA LEU A 343 -19.52 -9.72 2.88
C LEU A 343 -20.53 -9.70 1.73
N ARG A 344 -21.39 -10.72 1.61
CA ARG A 344 -22.48 -10.72 0.62
C ARG A 344 -23.47 -9.57 0.83
N ALA A 345 -23.79 -9.28 2.09
CA ALA A 345 -24.64 -8.15 2.42
C ALA A 345 -23.95 -6.81 2.11
N GLN A 346 -22.67 -6.68 2.44
CA GLN A 346 -21.87 -5.49 2.13
C GLN A 346 -21.84 -5.22 0.63
N GLN A 347 -21.57 -6.22 -0.20
CA GLN A 347 -21.59 -6.08 -1.66
C GLN A 347 -22.96 -5.62 -2.18
N ARG A 348 -24.04 -6.26 -1.72
CA ARG A 348 -25.41 -5.86 -2.11
C ARG A 348 -25.70 -4.40 -1.73
N VAL A 349 -25.37 -4.00 -0.50
CA VAL A 349 -25.58 -2.62 -0.05
C VAL A 349 -24.70 -1.64 -0.81
N ALA A 350 -23.46 -2.01 -1.16
CA ALA A 350 -22.57 -1.16 -1.96
C ALA A 350 -23.18 -0.85 -3.34
N TRP A 351 -23.78 -1.85 -3.99
CA TRP A 351 -24.47 -1.68 -5.26
C TRP A 351 -25.70 -0.74 -5.14
N ASP A 352 -26.46 -0.86 -4.05
CA ASP A 352 -27.63 -0.01 -3.80
C ASP A 352 -27.25 1.47 -3.54
N LEU A 353 -26.03 1.71 -3.06
CA LEU A 353 -25.50 3.04 -2.69
C LEU A 353 -24.67 3.69 -3.81
N GLN A 354 -24.47 3.06 -4.92
CA GLN A 354 -23.70 3.58 -6.06
C GLN A 354 -24.38 4.79 -6.77
#